data_a85701043f02a06ba758a43d377a40fa
#
_entry.id   a85701043f02a06ba758a43d377a40fa
#
_cell.length_a   1.000
_cell.length_b   1.000
_cell.length_c   1.000
_cell.angle_alpha   90.00
_cell.angle_beta   90.00
_cell.angle_gamma   90.00
#
_symmetry.space_group_name_H-M   'P 1'
#
loop_
_entity.id
_entity.type
_entity.pdbx_description
1 polymer ?
#
loop_
_entity_poly.entity_id
_entity_poly.type
_entity_poly.pdbx_seq_one_letter_code
_entity_poly.pdbx_strand_id
1 'polypeptide(L)'
;MNSECNSDAVRAARVMLEWAGGVPDCAVVLGSGLGQWCERLESAVSIPYCKVYGMPVSEVKGHGNRFVFGKLGEKTVLAMQGRVHYYEGYSAAQTAYPVRIMGEMGIKHLVLTNAAGAVNESFCPGDIMLIRDHINFSGHNALRGARDGFVSMNGVYSGEMCALAHKAAARTGMALREGVYFYSVGPCYETPAEIRAIRLLGGDAVGMSTVHEATAAAQLKMKTAGLSLITNMAAGITGRELSHGEVLETGRQGAERFAALLEAMIRAL
;
A
#
# COMPACT_ATOMS: atom_id res chain seq x y z
N MET A 1 10.75 -17.83 -9.17
CA MET A 1 11.55 -16.70 -8.65
C MET A 1 12.76 -17.31 -8.02
N ASN A 2 13.89 -17.16 -8.68
CA ASN A 2 15.10 -17.90 -8.44
C ASN A 2 15.81 -17.43 -7.15
N SER A 3 16.72 -18.25 -6.65
CA SER A 3 17.67 -17.94 -5.56
C SER A 3 18.33 -16.55 -5.72
N GLU A 4 18.45 -16.05 -6.92
CA GLU A 4 18.97 -14.72 -7.26
C GLU A 4 18.10 -13.57 -6.71
N CYS A 5 16.77 -13.61 -6.88
CA CYS A 5 15.92 -12.51 -6.40
C CYS A 5 15.90 -12.41 -4.86
N ASN A 6 16.09 -13.52 -4.17
CA ASN A 6 16.20 -13.54 -2.71
C ASN A 6 17.58 -13.00 -2.27
N SER A 7 18.65 -13.33 -3.02
CA SER A 7 20.00 -12.80 -2.78
C SER A 7 20.05 -11.28 -2.99
N ASP A 8 19.30 -10.78 -3.98
CA ASP A 8 19.25 -9.36 -4.32
C ASP A 8 18.52 -8.55 -3.26
N ALA A 9 17.38 -9.06 -2.74
CA ALA A 9 16.67 -8.42 -1.65
C ALA A 9 17.51 -8.37 -0.35
N VAL A 10 18.23 -9.46 -0.03
CA VAL A 10 19.14 -9.50 1.13
C VAL A 10 20.28 -8.47 0.97
N ARG A 11 20.86 -8.37 -0.25
CA ARG A 11 21.90 -7.38 -0.54
C ARG A 11 21.37 -5.95 -0.41
N ALA A 12 20.21 -5.66 -0.98
CA ALA A 12 19.55 -4.36 -0.86
C ALA A 12 19.24 -4.02 0.60
N ALA A 13 18.68 -4.97 1.35
CA ALA A 13 18.36 -4.80 2.77
C ALA A 13 19.57 -4.46 3.63
N ARG A 14 20.72 -5.10 3.39
CA ARG A 14 21.96 -4.80 4.11
C ARG A 14 22.39 -3.35 3.93
N VAL A 15 22.43 -2.87 2.68
CA VAL A 15 22.75 -1.46 2.38
C VAL A 15 21.73 -0.50 3.00
N MET A 16 20.44 -0.87 2.93
CA MET A 16 19.37 -0.06 3.54
C MET A 16 19.48 0.02 5.05
N LEU A 17 19.88 -1.06 5.73
CA LEU A 17 20.10 -1.10 7.18
C LEU A 17 21.30 -0.23 7.61
N GLU A 18 22.40 -0.29 6.86
CA GLU A 18 23.57 0.58 7.11
C GLU A 18 23.19 2.05 6.98
N TRP A 19 22.44 2.38 5.92
CA TRP A 19 21.97 3.74 5.70
C TRP A 19 20.94 4.20 6.74
N ALA A 20 20.02 3.32 7.17
CA ALA A 20 19.01 3.64 8.19
C ALA A 20 19.58 3.68 9.63
N GLY A 21 20.78 3.14 9.85
CA GLY A 21 21.38 3.04 11.18
C GLY A 21 20.73 2.01 12.10
N GLY A 22 19.93 1.08 11.53
CA GLY A 22 19.24 0.02 12.29
C GLY A 22 17.93 -0.41 11.64
N VAL A 23 17.21 -1.31 12.31
CA VAL A 23 15.92 -1.81 11.84
C VAL A 23 14.81 -0.81 12.19
N PRO A 24 14.06 -0.27 11.20
CA PRO A 24 12.90 0.57 11.47
C PRO A 24 11.80 -0.16 12.25
N ASP A 25 11.09 0.55 13.14
CA ASP A 25 9.95 0.00 13.88
C ASP A 25 8.79 -0.41 12.94
N CYS A 26 8.63 0.35 11.86
CA CYS A 26 7.63 0.04 10.84
C CYS A 26 8.02 0.54 9.45
N ALA A 27 7.34 -0.01 8.44
CA ALA A 27 7.37 0.51 7.09
C ALA A 27 5.99 0.99 6.64
N VAL A 28 5.99 2.00 5.76
CA VAL A 28 4.78 2.55 5.15
C VAL A 28 4.98 2.64 3.64
N VAL A 29 4.05 2.07 2.86
CA VAL A 29 4.00 2.28 1.42
C VAL A 29 2.98 3.35 1.11
N LEU A 30 3.44 4.48 0.61
CA LEU A 30 2.60 5.63 0.29
C LEU A 30 2.09 5.55 -1.15
N GLY A 31 0.77 5.50 -1.29
CA GLY A 31 0.08 5.51 -2.57
C GLY A 31 -0.04 6.90 -3.19
N SER A 32 -0.71 6.96 -4.34
CA SER A 32 -0.95 8.19 -5.09
C SER A 32 -1.61 9.28 -4.23
N GLY A 33 -1.08 10.49 -4.29
CA GLY A 33 -1.55 11.64 -3.51
C GLY A 33 -1.07 11.69 -2.05
N LEU A 34 -0.44 10.63 -1.51
CA LEU A 34 -0.05 10.53 -0.10
C LEU A 34 1.44 10.77 0.14
N GLY A 35 2.23 10.97 -0.91
CA GLY A 35 3.69 11.08 -0.84
C GLY A 35 4.23 12.21 0.02
N GLN A 36 3.48 13.31 0.19
CA GLN A 36 3.86 14.44 1.04
C GLN A 36 3.90 14.08 2.54
N TRP A 37 3.27 12.97 2.93
CA TRP A 37 3.34 12.49 4.32
C TRP A 37 4.78 12.33 4.83
N CYS A 38 5.74 12.04 3.94
CA CYS A 38 7.16 11.95 4.30
C CYS A 38 7.73 13.24 4.93
N GLU A 39 7.13 14.40 4.65
CA GLU A 39 7.55 15.69 5.18
C GLU A 39 7.29 15.82 6.70
N ARG A 40 6.49 14.92 7.26
CA ARG A 40 6.18 14.83 8.69
C ARG A 40 7.22 14.05 9.50
N LEU A 41 8.14 13.38 8.79
CA LEU A 41 9.21 12.64 9.45
C LEU A 41 10.34 13.58 9.88
N GLU A 42 10.69 13.51 11.15
CA GLU A 42 11.80 14.26 11.74
C GLU A 42 13.15 13.61 11.36
N SER A 43 14.20 14.44 11.19
CA SER A 43 15.54 13.99 10.79
C SER A 43 15.52 13.09 9.55
N ALA A 44 14.65 13.41 8.60
CA ALA A 44 14.41 12.58 7.44
C ALA A 44 15.61 12.57 6.49
N VAL A 45 16.03 11.37 6.10
CA VAL A 45 17.02 11.14 5.04
C VAL A 45 16.37 10.29 3.95
N SER A 46 16.82 10.44 2.69
CA SER A 46 16.19 9.73 1.57
C SER A 46 17.20 9.10 0.63
N ILE A 47 16.85 7.91 0.10
CA ILE A 47 17.61 7.21 -0.92
C ILE A 47 16.74 6.96 -2.14
N PRO A 48 17.13 7.43 -3.34
CA PRO A 48 16.40 7.16 -4.58
C PRO A 48 16.36 5.66 -4.90
N TYR A 49 15.27 5.17 -5.49
CA TYR A 49 15.12 3.76 -5.86
C TYR A 49 16.24 3.27 -6.79
N CYS A 50 16.68 4.10 -7.73
CA CYS A 50 17.77 3.77 -8.64
C CYS A 50 19.15 3.52 -7.94
N LYS A 51 19.26 3.89 -6.65
CA LYS A 51 20.45 3.60 -5.82
C LYS A 51 20.30 2.32 -5.00
N VAL A 52 19.11 1.72 -4.97
CA VAL A 52 18.83 0.47 -4.26
C VAL A 52 18.86 -0.69 -5.24
N TYR A 53 19.68 -1.68 -4.97
CA TYR A 53 19.92 -2.80 -5.90
C TYR A 53 18.61 -3.54 -6.23
N GLY A 54 18.36 -3.75 -7.52
CA GLY A 54 17.17 -4.45 -8.02
C GLY A 54 15.84 -3.71 -7.86
N MET A 55 15.85 -2.51 -7.26
CA MET A 55 14.62 -1.74 -7.03
C MET A 55 14.06 -1.19 -8.35
N PRO A 56 12.81 -1.49 -8.71
CA PRO A 56 12.15 -0.91 -9.87
C PRO A 56 11.80 0.57 -9.63
N VAL A 57 11.65 1.32 -10.72
CA VAL A 57 11.36 2.77 -10.69
C VAL A 57 10.03 3.01 -11.39
N SER A 58 9.14 3.79 -10.78
CA SER A 58 7.84 4.14 -11.35
C SER A 58 7.93 5.38 -12.25
N GLU A 59 7.20 5.35 -13.37
CA GLU A 59 7.00 6.51 -14.25
C GLU A 59 5.70 7.26 -13.94
N VAL A 60 4.93 6.80 -12.95
CA VAL A 60 3.67 7.43 -12.56
C VAL A 60 3.94 8.81 -11.95
N LYS A 61 3.28 9.83 -12.49
CA LYS A 61 3.37 11.21 -12.00
C LYS A 61 2.95 11.30 -10.52
N GLY A 62 3.76 11.98 -9.72
CA GLY A 62 3.50 12.15 -8.28
C GLY A 62 4.18 11.12 -7.39
N HIS A 63 4.84 10.09 -7.97
CA HIS A 63 5.66 9.16 -7.22
C HIS A 63 7.09 9.72 -7.04
N GLY A 64 7.54 9.79 -5.77
CA GLY A 64 8.85 10.35 -5.44
C GLY A 64 10.02 9.42 -5.75
N ASN A 65 9.77 8.13 -6.02
CA ASN A 65 10.77 7.11 -6.35
C ASN A 65 11.95 7.07 -5.38
N ARG A 66 11.67 7.13 -4.09
CA ARG A 66 12.68 7.08 -3.03
C ARG A 66 12.13 6.44 -1.76
N PHE A 67 12.99 5.84 -1.01
CA PHE A 67 12.76 5.53 0.39
C PHE A 67 13.12 6.75 1.23
N VAL A 68 12.33 7.01 2.25
CA VAL A 68 12.57 8.05 3.25
C VAL A 68 12.61 7.39 4.62
N PHE A 69 13.70 7.53 5.31
CA PHE A 69 13.87 7.08 6.68
C PHE A 69 13.83 8.30 7.62
N GLY A 70 13.10 8.22 8.71
CA GLY A 70 13.00 9.30 9.67
C GLY A 70 12.28 8.88 10.94
N LYS A 71 12.04 9.83 11.82
CA LYS A 71 11.35 9.61 13.09
C LYS A 71 9.97 10.22 13.08
N LEU A 72 9.06 9.56 13.79
CA LEU A 72 7.74 10.07 14.11
C LEU A 72 7.52 9.93 15.62
N GLY A 73 7.94 10.95 16.38
CA GLY A 73 8.12 10.83 17.83
C GLY A 73 9.18 9.79 18.18
N GLU A 74 8.83 8.80 19.00
CA GLU A 74 9.76 7.73 19.42
C GLU A 74 9.93 6.62 18.37
N LYS A 75 9.13 6.60 17.30
CA LYS A 75 9.15 5.54 16.29
C LYS A 75 10.04 5.88 15.10
N THR A 76 10.82 4.92 14.66
CA THR A 76 11.59 4.97 13.42
C THR A 76 10.78 4.38 12.28
N VAL A 77 10.70 5.09 11.17
CA VAL A 77 9.82 4.76 10.04
C VAL A 77 10.61 4.70 8.75
N LEU A 78 10.40 3.64 7.97
CA LEU A 78 10.81 3.57 6.57
C LEU A 78 9.59 3.83 5.69
N ALA A 79 9.53 4.99 5.05
CA ALA A 79 8.47 5.30 4.11
C ALA A 79 8.93 5.07 2.67
N MET A 80 8.11 4.37 1.89
CA MET A 80 8.25 4.23 0.45
C MET A 80 7.42 5.34 -0.21
N GLN A 81 8.07 6.38 -0.73
CA GLN A 81 7.40 7.53 -1.36
C GLN A 81 7.07 7.23 -2.82
N GLY A 82 5.89 6.66 -3.03
CA GLY A 82 5.43 6.10 -4.30
C GLY A 82 5.76 4.61 -4.44
N ARG A 83 5.05 3.94 -5.33
CA ARG A 83 5.19 2.51 -5.63
C ARG A 83 5.24 2.26 -7.12
N VAL A 84 5.67 1.07 -7.51
CA VAL A 84 5.56 0.57 -8.88
C VAL A 84 4.31 -0.27 -9.04
N HIS A 85 3.75 -0.28 -10.24
CA HIS A 85 2.51 -0.98 -10.52
C HIS A 85 2.69 -2.02 -11.62
N TYR A 86 1.82 -3.01 -11.61
CA TYR A 86 1.81 -4.05 -12.62
C TYR A 86 1.56 -3.48 -14.04
N TYR A 87 0.68 -2.48 -14.17
CA TYR A 87 0.38 -1.85 -15.45
C TYR A 87 1.54 -1.05 -16.06
N GLU A 88 2.60 -0.79 -15.30
CA GLU A 88 3.82 -0.17 -15.82
C GLU A 88 4.74 -1.20 -16.52
N GLY A 89 4.30 -2.47 -16.67
CA GLY A 89 5.05 -3.55 -17.29
C GLY A 89 5.86 -4.40 -16.32
N TYR A 90 5.81 -4.11 -15.03
CA TYR A 90 6.46 -4.92 -14.00
C TYR A 90 5.68 -6.19 -13.69
N SER A 91 6.38 -7.28 -13.43
CA SER A 91 5.76 -8.51 -12.93
C SER A 91 5.22 -8.33 -11.50
N ALA A 92 4.27 -9.19 -11.10
CA ALA A 92 3.76 -9.24 -9.73
C ALA A 92 4.88 -9.38 -8.67
N ALA A 93 5.95 -10.09 -9.00
CA ALA A 93 7.12 -10.25 -8.13
C ALA A 93 7.93 -8.95 -8.00
N GLN A 94 8.08 -8.20 -9.09
CA GLN A 94 8.78 -6.91 -9.06
C GLN A 94 7.98 -5.84 -8.31
N THR A 95 6.65 -5.81 -8.44
CA THR A 95 5.82 -4.88 -7.66
C THR A 95 5.88 -5.17 -6.15
N ALA A 96 6.10 -6.42 -5.75
CA ALA A 96 6.26 -6.83 -4.36
C ALA A 96 7.72 -6.74 -3.84
N TYR A 97 8.69 -6.48 -4.70
CA TYR A 97 10.12 -6.49 -4.35
C TYR A 97 10.49 -5.52 -3.23
N PRO A 98 9.94 -4.28 -3.16
CA PRO A 98 10.20 -3.38 -2.04
C PRO A 98 9.83 -3.96 -0.68
N VAL A 99 8.70 -4.67 -0.60
CA VAL A 99 8.26 -5.32 0.65
C VAL A 99 9.20 -6.47 1.02
N ARG A 100 9.78 -7.16 0.05
CA ARG A 100 10.83 -8.16 0.32
C ARG A 100 12.06 -7.52 0.95
N ILE A 101 12.53 -6.39 0.43
CA ILE A 101 13.63 -5.63 1.04
C ILE A 101 13.29 -5.30 2.50
N MET A 102 12.08 -4.75 2.75
CA MET A 102 11.62 -4.40 4.10
C MET A 102 11.60 -5.60 5.05
N GLY A 103 11.13 -6.75 4.57
CA GLY A 103 11.14 -8.00 5.36
C GLY A 103 12.54 -8.51 5.67
N GLU A 104 13.45 -8.47 4.68
CA GLU A 104 14.87 -8.83 4.86
C GLU A 104 15.63 -7.86 5.78
N MET A 105 15.19 -6.59 5.87
CA MET A 105 15.64 -5.65 6.89
C MET A 105 15.20 -6.04 8.31
N GLY A 106 14.26 -6.96 8.45
CA GLY A 106 13.70 -7.39 9.73
C GLY A 106 12.48 -6.59 10.20
N ILE A 107 11.94 -5.70 9.36
CA ILE A 107 10.75 -4.90 9.69
C ILE A 107 9.54 -5.82 9.88
N LYS A 108 8.80 -5.63 10.98
CA LYS A 108 7.67 -6.50 11.35
C LYS A 108 6.31 -5.86 11.12
N HIS A 109 6.21 -4.54 11.08
CA HIS A 109 4.96 -3.82 10.91
C HIS A 109 4.94 -3.09 9.57
N LEU A 110 3.89 -3.30 8.78
CA LEU A 110 3.74 -2.71 7.46
C LEU A 110 2.36 -2.05 7.33
N VAL A 111 2.35 -0.80 6.89
CA VAL A 111 1.12 -0.12 6.49
C VAL A 111 1.15 0.10 4.98
N LEU A 112 0.21 -0.50 4.28
CA LEU A 112 -0.01 -0.31 2.85
C LEU A 112 -1.09 0.74 2.66
N THR A 113 -0.82 1.79 1.92
CA THR A 113 -1.81 2.82 1.62
C THR A 113 -2.04 2.91 0.11
N ASN A 114 -3.25 3.25 -0.30
CA ASN A 114 -3.61 3.43 -1.70
C ASN A 114 -4.76 4.43 -1.88
N ALA A 115 -4.96 4.88 -3.11
CA ALA A 115 -6.19 5.48 -3.59
C ALA A 115 -7.05 4.37 -4.22
N ALA A 116 -8.37 4.42 -4.01
CA ALA A 116 -9.30 3.42 -4.55
C ALA A 116 -10.64 4.06 -4.95
N GLY A 117 -11.30 3.46 -5.95
CA GLY A 117 -12.68 3.77 -6.30
C GLY A 117 -13.67 2.98 -5.45
N ALA A 118 -14.70 3.63 -4.91
CA ALA A 118 -15.74 2.95 -4.15
C ALA A 118 -16.65 2.14 -5.07
N VAL A 119 -16.80 0.86 -4.78
CA VAL A 119 -17.77 -0.06 -5.39
C VAL A 119 -19.01 -0.15 -4.51
N ASN A 120 -18.82 -0.06 -3.18
CA ASN A 120 -19.88 0.02 -2.19
C ASN A 120 -20.52 1.40 -2.22
N GLU A 121 -21.82 1.45 -2.51
CA GLU A 121 -22.60 2.70 -2.66
C GLU A 121 -22.78 3.48 -1.36
N SER A 122 -22.52 2.86 -0.19
CA SER A 122 -22.55 3.53 1.10
C SER A 122 -21.29 4.34 1.41
N PHE A 123 -20.23 4.18 0.59
CA PHE A 123 -18.99 4.93 0.72
C PHE A 123 -19.08 6.24 -0.06
N CYS A 124 -18.30 7.22 0.37
CA CYS A 124 -18.18 8.51 -0.30
C CYS A 124 -16.72 8.88 -0.57
N PRO A 125 -16.44 9.65 -1.63
CA PRO A 125 -15.13 10.25 -1.82
C PRO A 125 -14.68 11.01 -0.56
N GLY A 126 -13.45 10.77 -0.12
CA GLY A 126 -12.89 11.26 1.15
C GLY A 126 -13.04 10.30 2.33
N ASP A 127 -13.78 9.20 2.21
CA ASP A 127 -13.78 8.14 3.21
C ASP A 127 -12.42 7.41 3.23
N ILE A 128 -12.06 6.92 4.42
CA ILE A 128 -10.90 6.05 4.60
C ILE A 128 -11.42 4.64 4.90
N MET A 129 -11.06 3.68 4.07
CA MET A 129 -11.42 2.28 4.24
C MET A 129 -10.24 1.49 4.80
N LEU A 130 -10.45 0.85 5.95
CA LEU A 130 -9.57 -0.21 6.46
C LEU A 130 -9.84 -1.49 5.68
N ILE A 131 -8.82 -1.99 5.01
CA ILE A 131 -8.92 -3.23 4.24
C ILE A 131 -8.95 -4.41 5.20
N ARG A 132 -10.04 -5.18 5.17
CA ARG A 132 -10.23 -6.39 5.98
C ARG A 132 -9.79 -7.65 5.25
N ASP A 133 -9.95 -7.64 3.94
CA ASP A 133 -9.56 -8.71 3.04
C ASP A 133 -9.39 -8.16 1.61
N HIS A 134 -8.92 -8.99 0.69
CA HIS A 134 -8.83 -8.61 -0.71
C HIS A 134 -9.24 -9.74 -1.65
N ILE A 135 -9.65 -9.36 -2.85
CA ILE A 135 -9.90 -10.26 -3.96
C ILE A 135 -8.82 -10.03 -5.02
N ASN A 136 -7.98 -11.05 -5.26
CA ASN A 136 -7.02 -11.08 -6.36
C ASN A 136 -7.58 -11.94 -7.50
N PHE A 137 -8.26 -11.31 -8.44
CA PHE A 137 -8.87 -12.00 -9.59
C PHE A 137 -8.07 -11.81 -10.89
N SER A 138 -6.83 -11.33 -10.78
CA SER A 138 -5.98 -10.97 -11.91
C SER A 138 -5.29 -12.16 -12.61
N GLY A 139 -5.26 -13.33 -11.97
CA GLY A 139 -4.46 -14.47 -12.42
C GLY A 139 -2.95 -14.33 -12.14
N HIS A 140 -2.51 -13.25 -11.50
CA HIS A 140 -1.12 -12.98 -11.16
C HIS A 140 -0.88 -13.09 -9.65
N ASN A 141 0.27 -13.65 -9.25
CA ASN A 141 0.63 -13.84 -7.85
C ASN A 141 2.13 -13.55 -7.66
N ALA A 142 2.45 -12.72 -6.67
CA ALA A 142 3.82 -12.32 -6.35
C ALA A 142 4.72 -13.48 -5.89
N LEU A 143 4.12 -14.59 -5.45
CA LEU A 143 4.83 -15.78 -4.98
C LEU A 143 4.95 -16.89 -6.05
N ARG A 144 4.48 -16.64 -7.27
CA ARG A 144 4.62 -17.63 -8.35
C ARG A 144 6.09 -17.97 -8.57
N GLY A 145 6.43 -19.27 -8.44
CA GLY A 145 7.80 -19.77 -8.55
C GLY A 145 8.67 -19.56 -7.32
N ALA A 146 8.14 -19.06 -6.20
CA ALA A 146 8.85 -19.01 -4.93
C ALA A 146 8.93 -20.41 -4.30
N ARG A 147 10.06 -20.77 -3.67
CA ARG A 147 10.25 -22.07 -2.99
C ARG A 147 9.22 -22.28 -1.87
N ASP A 148 9.01 -21.24 -1.04
CA ASP A 148 8.11 -21.24 0.11
C ASP A 148 6.84 -20.41 -0.22
N GLY A 149 6.24 -20.68 -1.39
CA GLY A 149 5.10 -19.93 -1.91
C GLY A 149 3.74 -20.37 -1.35
N PHE A 150 3.67 -21.49 -0.64
CA PHE A 150 2.43 -21.98 -0.02
C PHE A 150 2.22 -21.30 1.33
N VAL A 151 1.57 -20.15 1.29
CA VAL A 151 1.32 -19.29 2.45
C VAL A 151 -0.18 -19.17 2.66
N SER A 152 -0.63 -19.28 3.91
CA SER A 152 -2.01 -18.96 4.25
C SER A 152 -2.24 -17.47 4.11
N MET A 153 -3.27 -17.08 3.37
CA MET A 153 -3.72 -15.70 3.25
C MET A 153 -4.78 -15.33 4.29
N ASN A 154 -5.17 -16.26 5.16
CA ASN A 154 -6.07 -15.96 6.27
C ASN A 154 -5.41 -14.96 7.23
N GLY A 155 -6.05 -13.80 7.41
CA GLY A 155 -5.53 -12.76 8.27
C GLY A 155 -4.30 -12.04 7.69
N VAL A 156 -4.17 -11.97 6.37
CA VAL A 156 -3.14 -11.18 5.68
C VAL A 156 -3.12 -9.74 6.16
N TYR A 157 -4.28 -9.16 6.44
CA TYR A 157 -4.42 -7.93 7.20
C TYR A 157 -4.58 -8.29 8.67
N SER A 158 -3.53 -8.02 9.45
CA SER A 158 -3.40 -8.46 10.83
C SER A 158 -4.48 -7.86 11.74
N GLY A 159 -5.17 -8.69 12.51
CA GLY A 159 -6.17 -8.22 13.48
C GLY A 159 -5.60 -7.22 14.49
N GLU A 160 -4.34 -7.37 14.88
CA GLU A 160 -3.62 -6.43 15.75
C GLU A 160 -3.47 -5.04 15.08
N MET A 161 -3.02 -5.02 13.82
CA MET A 161 -2.86 -3.77 13.07
C MET A 161 -4.21 -3.12 12.73
N CYS A 162 -5.24 -3.93 12.47
CA CYS A 162 -6.61 -3.42 12.29
C CYS A 162 -7.16 -2.81 13.58
N ALA A 163 -6.95 -3.45 14.73
CA ALA A 163 -7.35 -2.89 16.03
C ALA A 163 -6.61 -1.58 16.34
N LEU A 164 -5.34 -1.49 15.93
CA LEU A 164 -4.54 -0.28 16.05
C LEU A 164 -5.11 0.86 15.20
N ALA A 165 -5.52 0.57 13.95
CA ALA A 165 -6.17 1.54 13.07
C ALA A 165 -7.47 2.08 13.67
N HIS A 166 -8.31 1.21 14.27
CA HIS A 166 -9.53 1.63 14.97
C HIS A 166 -9.25 2.54 16.19
N LYS A 167 -8.25 2.18 17.00
CA LYS A 167 -7.82 3.02 18.13
C LYS A 167 -7.34 4.39 17.66
N ALA A 168 -6.55 4.42 16.58
CA ALA A 168 -6.07 5.66 15.99
C ALA A 168 -7.23 6.51 15.45
N ALA A 169 -8.19 5.91 14.76
CA ALA A 169 -9.38 6.58 14.25
C ALA A 169 -10.22 7.19 15.39
N ALA A 170 -10.44 6.44 16.46
CA ALA A 170 -11.15 6.94 17.64
C ALA A 170 -10.45 8.15 18.28
N ARG A 171 -9.10 8.10 18.39
CA ARG A 171 -8.30 9.21 18.93
C ARG A 171 -8.32 10.48 18.07
N THR A 172 -8.48 10.33 16.77
CA THR A 172 -8.53 11.43 15.81
C THR A 172 -9.94 11.86 15.46
N GLY A 173 -10.97 11.24 16.09
CA GLY A 173 -12.39 11.54 15.81
C GLY A 173 -12.83 11.15 14.40
N MET A 174 -12.13 10.20 13.76
CA MET A 174 -12.43 9.77 12.39
C MET A 174 -13.27 8.50 12.38
N ALA A 175 -14.25 8.47 11.46
CA ALA A 175 -14.93 7.23 11.12
C ALA A 175 -14.09 6.47 10.07
N LEU A 176 -13.84 5.17 10.31
CA LEU A 176 -13.31 4.27 9.32
C LEU A 176 -14.43 3.47 8.68
N ARG A 177 -14.38 3.35 7.34
CA ARG A 177 -15.09 2.28 6.65
C ARG A 177 -14.28 1.00 6.78
N GLU A 178 -14.91 -0.14 6.65
CA GLU A 178 -14.26 -1.42 6.52
C GLU A 178 -14.74 -2.10 5.25
N GLY A 179 -13.86 -2.83 4.56
CA GLY A 179 -14.28 -3.49 3.34
C GLY A 179 -13.22 -4.39 2.72
N VAL A 180 -13.65 -5.01 1.64
CA VAL A 180 -12.84 -5.88 0.78
C VAL A 180 -12.29 -5.07 -0.39
N TYR A 181 -10.97 -5.08 -0.55
CA TYR A 181 -10.28 -4.44 -1.66
C TYR A 181 -10.21 -5.38 -2.86
N PHE A 182 -10.77 -4.98 -3.99
CA PHE A 182 -10.64 -5.71 -5.24
C PHE A 182 -9.45 -5.20 -6.04
N TYR A 183 -8.56 -6.11 -6.45
CA TYR A 183 -7.40 -5.79 -7.27
C TYR A 183 -7.75 -5.88 -8.75
N SER A 184 -7.63 -4.76 -9.46
CA SER A 184 -7.71 -4.63 -10.91
C SER A 184 -6.31 -4.38 -11.48
N VAL A 185 -6.04 -4.97 -12.64
CA VAL A 185 -4.71 -4.87 -13.28
C VAL A 185 -4.41 -3.45 -13.78
N GLY A 186 -5.42 -2.75 -14.30
CA GLY A 186 -5.23 -1.48 -14.99
C GLY A 186 -4.51 -1.64 -16.36
N PRO A 187 -4.04 -0.55 -16.99
CA PRO A 187 -4.15 0.86 -16.57
C PRO A 187 -5.54 1.48 -16.82
N CYS A 188 -6.41 0.82 -17.60
CA CYS A 188 -7.77 1.32 -17.84
C CYS A 188 -8.61 1.20 -16.56
N TYR A 189 -9.45 2.20 -16.31
CA TYR A 189 -10.52 2.06 -15.34
C TYR A 189 -11.52 1.01 -15.81
N GLU A 190 -12.21 0.42 -14.84
CA GLU A 190 -13.19 -0.63 -15.06
C GLU A 190 -14.41 -0.09 -15.82
N THR A 191 -15.04 -0.96 -16.61
CA THR A 191 -16.35 -0.70 -17.19
C THR A 191 -17.45 -0.77 -16.11
N PRO A 192 -18.62 -0.15 -16.32
CA PRO A 192 -19.75 -0.31 -15.40
C PRO A 192 -20.20 -1.77 -15.20
N ALA A 193 -19.99 -2.65 -16.19
CA ALA A 193 -20.28 -4.07 -16.08
C ALA A 193 -19.30 -4.79 -15.15
N GLU A 194 -18.01 -4.47 -15.26
CA GLU A 194 -16.98 -4.99 -14.35
C GLU A 194 -17.22 -4.53 -12.92
N ILE A 195 -17.61 -3.27 -12.69
CA ILE A 195 -17.95 -2.78 -11.35
C ILE A 195 -19.14 -3.53 -10.76
N ARG A 196 -20.18 -3.83 -11.55
CA ARG A 196 -21.29 -4.68 -11.07
C ARG A 196 -20.82 -6.09 -10.72
N ALA A 197 -19.93 -6.67 -11.52
CA ALA A 197 -19.34 -7.99 -11.22
C ALA A 197 -18.49 -7.96 -9.94
N ILE A 198 -17.64 -6.95 -9.78
CA ILE A 198 -16.83 -6.76 -8.56
C ILE A 198 -17.72 -6.69 -7.32
N ARG A 199 -18.83 -5.94 -7.38
CA ARG A 199 -19.80 -5.86 -6.27
C ARG A 199 -20.43 -7.21 -5.96
N LEU A 200 -20.84 -7.96 -6.98
CA LEU A 200 -21.40 -9.31 -6.81
C LEU A 200 -20.39 -10.29 -6.20
N LEU A 201 -19.09 -10.13 -6.46
CA LEU A 201 -18.02 -10.90 -5.85
C LEU A 201 -17.70 -10.45 -4.42
N GLY A 202 -18.30 -9.37 -3.93
CA GLY A 202 -18.12 -8.87 -2.56
C GLY A 202 -17.01 -7.83 -2.41
N GLY A 203 -16.53 -7.20 -3.50
CA GLY A 203 -15.58 -6.10 -3.43
C GLY A 203 -16.27 -4.78 -3.05
N ASP A 204 -15.71 -4.05 -2.08
CA ASP A 204 -16.19 -2.76 -1.60
C ASP A 204 -15.47 -1.58 -2.24
N ALA A 205 -14.21 -1.75 -2.57
CA ALA A 205 -13.39 -0.77 -3.29
C ALA A 205 -12.49 -1.45 -4.31
N VAL A 206 -12.15 -0.75 -5.37
CA VAL A 206 -11.30 -1.25 -6.46
C VAL A 206 -10.08 -0.37 -6.66
N GLY A 207 -8.93 -1.00 -6.93
CA GLY A 207 -7.71 -0.29 -7.28
C GLY A 207 -6.64 -1.21 -7.86
N MET A 208 -5.50 -0.65 -8.25
CA MET A 208 -4.50 -1.28 -9.12
C MET A 208 -3.17 -1.58 -8.41
N SER A 209 -3.20 -1.80 -7.09
CA SER A 209 -1.98 -1.96 -6.26
C SER A 209 -2.19 -2.87 -5.06
N THR A 210 -1.27 -2.84 -4.07
CA THR A 210 -1.45 -3.34 -2.70
C THR A 210 -1.42 -4.85 -2.54
N VAL A 211 -2.12 -5.61 -3.38
CA VAL A 211 -2.35 -7.05 -3.17
C VAL A 211 -1.07 -7.87 -3.31
N HIS A 212 -0.21 -7.55 -4.28
CA HIS A 212 1.07 -8.24 -4.45
C HIS A 212 2.02 -7.95 -3.28
N GLU A 213 2.00 -6.72 -2.76
CA GLU A 213 2.76 -6.29 -1.59
C GLU A 213 2.26 -7.01 -0.32
N ALA A 214 0.94 -7.05 -0.10
CA ALA A 214 0.32 -7.78 1.00
C ALA A 214 0.63 -9.29 0.94
N THR A 215 0.65 -9.87 -0.27
CA THR A 215 1.01 -11.28 -0.48
C THR A 215 2.46 -11.56 -0.07
N ALA A 216 3.40 -10.68 -0.45
CA ALA A 216 4.79 -10.81 -0.04
C ALA A 216 4.96 -10.60 1.48
N ALA A 217 4.25 -9.62 2.05
CA ALA A 217 4.26 -9.37 3.49
C ALA A 217 3.77 -10.58 4.30
N ALA A 218 2.73 -11.27 3.83
CA ALA A 218 2.24 -12.51 4.43
C ALA A 218 3.30 -13.62 4.43
N GLN A 219 4.02 -13.81 3.30
CA GLN A 219 5.13 -14.76 3.23
C GLN A 219 6.23 -14.44 4.25
N LEU A 220 6.52 -13.16 4.45
CA LEU A 220 7.55 -12.66 5.36
C LEU A 220 7.06 -12.53 6.81
N LYS A 221 5.80 -12.96 7.08
CA LYS A 221 5.16 -12.90 8.40
C LYS A 221 5.13 -11.49 9.00
N MET A 222 5.00 -10.48 8.14
CA MET A 222 4.84 -9.11 8.57
C MET A 222 3.39 -8.86 9.02
N LYS A 223 3.22 -8.11 10.11
CA LYS A 223 1.91 -7.64 10.56
C LYS A 223 1.50 -6.46 9.68
N THR A 224 0.50 -6.65 8.84
CA THR A 224 0.13 -5.69 7.80
C THR A 224 -1.24 -5.07 8.08
N ALA A 225 -1.37 -3.76 7.87
CA ALA A 225 -2.64 -3.08 7.67
C ALA A 225 -2.71 -2.50 6.26
N GLY A 226 -3.90 -2.48 5.68
CA GLY A 226 -4.19 -1.78 4.43
C GLY A 226 -5.18 -0.65 4.66
N LEU A 227 -4.89 0.54 4.14
CA LEU A 227 -5.76 1.70 4.21
C LEU A 227 -5.98 2.26 2.80
N SER A 228 -7.23 2.36 2.38
CA SER A 228 -7.61 2.96 1.10
C SER A 228 -8.22 4.34 1.34
N LEU A 229 -7.71 5.36 0.67
CA LEU A 229 -8.42 6.63 0.53
C LEU A 229 -9.38 6.48 -0.65
N ILE A 230 -10.67 6.61 -0.39
CA ILE A 230 -11.70 6.60 -1.42
C ILE A 230 -11.64 7.94 -2.16
N THR A 231 -11.19 7.91 -3.41
CA THR A 231 -11.00 9.11 -4.23
C THR A 231 -12.17 9.43 -5.14
N ASN A 232 -12.93 8.42 -5.52
CA ASN A 232 -14.06 8.51 -6.44
C ASN A 232 -15.03 7.37 -6.22
N MET A 233 -16.24 7.50 -6.70
CA MET A 233 -17.12 6.35 -6.92
C MET A 233 -16.67 5.63 -8.18
N ALA A 234 -16.69 4.30 -8.17
CA ALA A 234 -16.29 3.49 -9.32
C ALA A 234 -17.22 3.68 -10.52
N ALA A 235 -16.77 3.25 -11.70
CA ALA A 235 -17.46 3.49 -12.96
C ALA A 235 -18.94 3.03 -12.95
N GLY A 236 -19.82 3.86 -13.50
CA GLY A 236 -21.24 3.56 -13.65
C GLY A 236 -22.08 3.74 -12.38
N ILE A 237 -21.52 4.10 -11.24
CA ILE A 237 -22.28 4.33 -9.99
C ILE A 237 -22.95 5.71 -10.02
N THR A 238 -22.22 6.76 -10.37
CA THR A 238 -22.74 8.14 -10.38
C THR A 238 -23.23 8.61 -11.76
N GLY A 239 -23.03 7.79 -12.80
CA GLY A 239 -23.34 8.18 -14.18
C GLY A 239 -22.37 9.23 -14.78
N ARG A 240 -21.31 9.61 -14.08
CA ARG A 240 -20.28 10.53 -14.58
C ARG A 240 -19.05 9.75 -15.06
N GLU A 241 -18.34 10.30 -16.03
CA GLU A 241 -17.04 9.77 -16.44
C GLU A 241 -15.99 10.01 -15.34
N LEU A 242 -15.12 9.02 -15.15
CA LEU A 242 -13.99 9.12 -14.23
C LEU A 242 -12.87 9.91 -14.89
N SER A 243 -12.28 10.85 -14.17
CA SER A 243 -11.07 11.54 -14.59
C SER A 243 -9.94 11.34 -13.58
N HIS A 244 -8.73 11.14 -14.08
CA HIS A 244 -7.55 11.05 -13.22
C HIS A 244 -7.30 12.34 -12.43
N GLY A 245 -7.72 13.50 -12.98
CA GLY A 245 -7.65 14.80 -12.31
C GLY A 245 -8.51 14.86 -11.05
N GLU A 246 -9.75 14.36 -11.11
CA GLU A 246 -10.66 14.29 -9.94
C GLU A 246 -10.12 13.36 -8.86
N VAL A 247 -9.55 12.22 -9.26
CA VAL A 247 -8.90 11.28 -8.34
C VAL A 247 -7.76 11.95 -7.57
N LEU A 248 -6.90 12.71 -8.26
CA LEU A 248 -5.79 13.43 -7.63
C LEU A 248 -6.28 14.56 -6.71
N GLU A 249 -7.30 15.31 -7.12
CA GLU A 249 -7.84 16.42 -6.33
C GLU A 249 -8.51 15.93 -5.04
N THR A 250 -9.37 14.91 -5.13
CA THR A 250 -10.00 14.30 -3.94
C THR A 250 -8.94 13.65 -3.05
N GLY A 251 -7.92 13.02 -3.65
CA GLY A 251 -6.76 12.49 -2.94
C GLY A 251 -6.05 13.57 -2.13
N ARG A 252 -5.83 14.75 -2.70
CA ARG A 252 -5.19 15.88 -2.02
C ARG A 252 -6.05 16.41 -0.86
N GLN A 253 -7.37 16.53 -1.07
CA GLN A 253 -8.30 17.00 -0.04
C GLN A 253 -8.40 16.03 1.14
N GLY A 254 -8.35 14.71 0.88
CA GLY A 254 -8.36 13.68 1.92
C GLY A 254 -7.02 13.45 2.60
N ALA A 255 -5.90 13.92 2.01
CA ALA A 255 -4.54 13.60 2.44
C ALA A 255 -4.25 14.00 3.89
N GLU A 256 -4.73 15.16 4.34
CA GLU A 256 -4.50 15.63 5.72
C GLU A 256 -5.18 14.72 6.75
N ARG A 257 -6.43 14.34 6.53
CA ARG A 257 -7.15 13.43 7.41
C ARG A 257 -6.49 12.04 7.42
N PHE A 258 -6.09 11.57 6.24
CA PHE A 258 -5.38 10.31 6.10
C PHE A 258 -4.02 10.35 6.83
N ALA A 259 -3.29 11.44 6.68
CA ALA A 259 -2.01 11.67 7.33
C ALA A 259 -2.13 11.63 8.87
N ALA A 260 -3.13 12.31 9.43
CA ALA A 260 -3.39 12.32 10.87
C ALA A 260 -3.71 10.91 11.41
N LEU A 261 -4.51 10.12 10.68
CA LEU A 261 -4.79 8.73 11.03
C LEU A 261 -3.53 7.88 11.02
N LEU A 262 -2.73 7.98 9.96
CA LEU A 262 -1.49 7.23 9.79
C LEU A 262 -0.49 7.56 10.91
N GLU A 263 -0.33 8.84 11.24
CA GLU A 263 0.51 9.27 12.37
C GLU A 263 0.04 8.68 13.69
N ALA A 264 -1.26 8.82 14.00
CA ALA A 264 -1.83 8.29 15.23
C ALA A 264 -1.64 6.77 15.35
N MET A 265 -1.73 6.07 14.21
CA MET A 265 -1.51 4.62 14.12
C MET A 265 -0.04 4.27 14.39
N ILE A 266 0.90 4.96 13.75
CA ILE A 266 2.34 4.67 13.90
C ILE A 266 2.83 5.00 15.33
N ARG A 267 2.39 6.14 15.89
CA ARG A 267 2.75 6.52 17.27
C ARG A 267 2.23 5.53 18.31
N ALA A 268 1.25 4.71 17.98
CA ALA A 268 0.65 3.72 18.89
C ALA A 268 1.20 2.30 18.70
N LEU A 269 2.13 2.09 17.74
CA LEU A 269 2.91 0.85 17.59
C LEU A 269 3.86 0.71 18.80
#